data_bc4925881d21d4481fbc22db2716372f
#
_entry.id   bc4925881d21d4481fbc22db2716372f
#
_cell.length_a   1.000
_cell.length_b   1.000
_cell.length_c   1.000
_cell.angle_alpha   90.00
_cell.angle_beta   90.00
_cell.angle_gamma   90.00
#
_symmetry.space_group_name_H-M   'P 1'
#
loop_
_entity.id
_entity.type
_entity.pdbx_description
1 polymer ?
#
loop_
_entity_poly.entity_id
_entity_poly.type
_entity_poly.pdbx_seq_one_letter_code
_entity_poly.pdbx_strand_id
1 'polypeptide(L)'
;SAPGESETGVLQDEAIISEYTIEDFQQKLLTKSFNNDLLKSAYNIFYKSDNEPQWKSEPLLIPDREAEKWDKTHPLEQIRWTVEKNKNCNTHYINVVKALKWWRKTQYPDMKHPKSYPLEHFIGDIKSVAEGVVLTLENIVSQYTNKPFLADRGVPEHDVFARITDEEYSDFYDTVCDAAKIAREAFDCEELYDSVCKWREL
;
A
#
# COMPACT_ATOMS: atom_id res chain seq x y z
N SER A 1 -10.89 -31.69 -6.34
CA SER A 1 -10.58 -32.28 -5.04
C SER A 1 -9.54 -31.41 -4.36
N ALA A 2 -9.90 -30.93 -3.16
CA ALA A 2 -9.01 -30.13 -2.33
C ALA A 2 -7.78 -30.95 -1.90
N PRO A 3 -6.60 -30.33 -1.79
CA PRO A 3 -5.44 -30.99 -1.16
C PRO A 3 -5.73 -31.20 0.33
N GLY A 4 -5.37 -32.37 0.82
CA GLY A 4 -5.77 -32.93 2.08
C GLY A 4 -5.44 -32.11 3.32
N GLU A 5 -6.35 -32.21 4.25
CA GLU A 5 -6.37 -31.67 5.60
C GLU A 5 -5.20 -32.18 6.45
N SER A 6 -4.44 -31.23 7.01
CA SER A 6 -3.78 -31.44 8.29
C SER A 6 -4.34 -30.44 9.29
N GLU A 7 -5.30 -30.92 10.05
CA GLU A 7 -6.25 -30.19 10.90
C GLU A 7 -5.72 -29.80 12.27
N THR A 8 -4.50 -29.42 12.53
CA THR A 8 -4.09 -29.08 13.90
C THR A 8 -3.34 -27.78 14.09
N GLY A 9 -3.01 -27.06 13.02
CA GLY A 9 -2.26 -25.80 13.11
C GLY A 9 -3.13 -24.52 13.12
N VAL A 10 -4.33 -24.61 12.58
CA VAL A 10 -5.16 -23.42 12.28
C VAL A 10 -5.93 -22.90 13.50
N LEU A 11 -6.28 -23.80 14.43
CA LEU A 11 -7.19 -23.44 15.54
C LEU A 11 -6.54 -22.67 16.70
N GLN A 12 -5.20 -22.63 16.80
CA GLN A 12 -4.53 -21.84 17.85
C GLN A 12 -4.28 -20.37 17.43
N ASP A 13 -4.16 -20.10 16.14
CA ASP A 13 -3.97 -18.73 15.66
C ASP A 13 -5.27 -17.93 15.58
N GLU A 14 -6.43 -18.57 15.39
CA GLU A 14 -7.74 -17.93 15.47
C GLU A 14 -8.09 -17.37 16.85
N ALA A 15 -7.61 -18.00 17.92
CA ALA A 15 -7.85 -17.55 19.29
C ALA A 15 -7.12 -16.24 19.62
N ILE A 16 -5.98 -15.96 18.96
CA ILE A 16 -5.21 -14.71 19.16
C ILE A 16 -5.83 -13.55 18.37
N ILE A 17 -6.47 -13.85 17.25
CA ILE A 17 -7.16 -12.84 16.42
C ILE A 17 -8.50 -12.45 17.01
N SER A 18 -9.15 -13.34 17.79
CA SER A 18 -10.47 -13.09 18.41
C SER A 18 -10.46 -12.12 19.58
N GLU A 19 -9.29 -11.81 20.16
CA GLU A 19 -9.19 -10.81 21.26
C GLU A 19 -9.17 -9.35 20.76
N TYR A 20 -9.01 -9.11 19.47
CA TYR A 20 -9.07 -7.78 18.87
C TYR A 20 -10.24 -7.70 17.90
N THR A 21 -11.26 -6.94 18.28
CA THR A 21 -12.37 -6.65 17.36
C THR A 21 -11.88 -5.72 16.24
N ILE A 22 -12.55 -5.78 15.07
CA ILE A 22 -12.29 -4.85 13.95
C ILE A 22 -12.41 -3.39 14.43
N GLU A 23 -13.26 -3.14 15.42
CA GLU A 23 -13.44 -1.83 16.05
C GLU A 23 -12.23 -1.39 16.88
N ASP A 24 -11.61 -2.30 17.65
CA ASP A 24 -10.35 -2.02 18.35
C ASP A 24 -9.20 -1.71 17.38
N PHE A 25 -9.17 -2.40 16.25
CA PHE A 25 -8.19 -2.15 15.20
C PHE A 25 -8.44 -0.80 14.52
N GLN A 26 -9.69 -0.46 14.22
CA GLN A 26 -10.07 0.85 13.65
C GLN A 26 -9.83 1.98 14.65
N GLN A 27 -10.12 1.80 15.93
CA GLN A 27 -9.89 2.80 16.96
C GLN A 27 -8.39 3.03 17.23
N LYS A 28 -7.57 1.99 17.14
CA LYS A 28 -6.09 2.11 17.18
C LYS A 28 -5.51 2.72 15.92
N LEU A 29 -6.15 2.56 14.77
CA LEU A 29 -5.80 3.26 13.52
C LEU A 29 -6.10 4.76 13.59
N LEU A 30 -7.14 5.16 14.32
CA LEU A 30 -7.56 6.55 14.49
C LEU A 30 -6.79 7.28 15.61
N THR A 31 -6.29 6.56 16.60
CA THR A 31 -5.41 7.14 17.61
C THR A 31 -3.99 7.28 17.03
N LYS A 32 -3.38 8.46 17.21
CA LYS A 32 -2.05 8.91 16.73
C LYS A 32 -0.85 7.97 17.01
N SER A 33 -1.09 6.79 17.53
CA SER A 33 -0.07 5.78 17.81
C SER A 33 -0.12 4.61 16.82
N PHE A 34 -0.09 4.90 15.52
CA PHE A 34 0.50 3.95 14.58
C PHE A 34 2.00 3.96 14.86
N ASN A 35 2.30 3.65 16.10
CA ASN A 35 3.65 3.55 16.59
C ASN A 35 4.33 2.35 15.94
N ASN A 36 5.64 2.49 15.74
CA ASN A 36 6.60 1.43 15.51
C ASN A 36 6.33 0.13 16.29
N ASP A 37 5.56 0.18 17.36
CA ASP A 37 5.28 -0.96 18.24
C ASP A 37 4.26 -1.94 17.66
N LEU A 38 3.27 -1.50 16.88
CA LEU A 38 2.38 -2.42 16.15
C LEU A 38 3.09 -3.08 14.97
N LEU A 39 3.91 -2.32 14.23
CA LEU A 39 4.78 -2.88 13.20
C LEU A 39 5.85 -3.79 13.82
N LYS A 40 6.42 -3.41 14.97
CA LYS A 40 7.35 -4.26 15.72
C LYS A 40 6.66 -5.50 16.30
N SER A 41 5.43 -5.38 16.77
CA SER A 41 4.66 -6.54 17.26
C SER A 41 4.28 -7.48 16.11
N ALA A 42 3.80 -6.95 14.99
CA ALA A 42 3.58 -7.74 13.78
C ALA A 42 4.89 -8.37 13.29
N TYR A 43 5.95 -7.58 13.20
CA TYR A 43 7.29 -8.07 12.88
C TYR A 43 7.74 -9.16 13.85
N ASN A 44 7.61 -8.97 15.18
CA ASN A 44 8.01 -9.95 16.16
C ASN A 44 7.17 -11.23 16.15
N ILE A 45 5.86 -11.12 15.89
CA ILE A 45 4.97 -12.29 15.73
C ILE A 45 5.38 -13.08 14.48
N PHE A 46 5.77 -12.41 13.41
CA PHE A 46 6.11 -13.05 12.15
C PHE A 46 7.58 -13.46 12.03
N TYR A 47 8.51 -12.88 12.81
CA TYR A 47 9.96 -13.04 12.58
C TYR A 47 10.75 -13.66 13.74
N LYS A 48 10.16 -13.99 14.89
CA LYS A 48 10.91 -14.46 16.07
C LYS A 48 10.95 -15.95 16.31
N SER A 49 10.57 -16.80 15.37
CA SER A 49 10.81 -18.23 15.54
C SER A 49 11.98 -18.70 14.66
N ASP A 50 13.05 -19.17 15.27
CA ASP A 50 14.20 -19.80 14.60
C ASP A 50 13.81 -21.09 13.83
N ASN A 51 12.54 -21.52 13.96
CA ASN A 51 11.91 -22.61 13.23
C ASN A 51 10.65 -22.12 12.53
N GLU A 52 10.78 -21.16 11.62
CA GLU A 52 9.62 -20.73 10.83
C GLU A 52 9.11 -21.88 9.94
N PRO A 53 7.81 -22.20 10.00
CA PRO A 53 7.26 -23.22 9.12
C PRO A 53 7.39 -22.77 7.65
N GLN A 54 7.68 -23.71 6.76
CA GLN A 54 7.97 -23.46 5.34
C GLN A 54 6.89 -22.63 4.64
N TRP A 55 5.61 -22.74 5.05
CA TRP A 55 4.51 -21.96 4.49
C TRP A 55 4.64 -20.44 4.70
N LYS A 56 5.46 -19.98 5.66
CA LYS A 56 5.74 -18.55 5.85
C LYS A 56 6.75 -17.99 4.86
N SER A 57 7.55 -18.84 4.26
CA SER A 57 8.56 -18.47 3.26
C SER A 57 8.08 -18.66 1.81
N GLU A 58 6.92 -19.29 1.61
CA GLU A 58 6.38 -19.60 0.29
C GLU A 58 5.12 -18.76 0.01
N PRO A 59 4.87 -18.41 -1.27
CA PRO A 59 3.63 -17.78 -1.66
C PRO A 59 2.42 -18.66 -1.34
N LEU A 60 1.34 -18.02 -0.89
CA LEU A 60 0.04 -18.65 -0.67
C LEU A 60 -0.76 -18.68 -1.97
N LEU A 61 -1.60 -19.70 -2.13
CA LEU A 61 -2.59 -19.74 -3.20
C LEU A 61 -3.93 -19.22 -2.68
N ILE A 62 -4.48 -18.20 -3.31
CA ILE A 62 -5.79 -17.65 -3.02
C ILE A 62 -6.72 -17.79 -4.22
N PRO A 63 -8.03 -18.01 -4.01
CA PRO A 63 -8.97 -18.06 -5.13
C PRO A 63 -9.20 -16.67 -5.70
N ASP A 64 -8.89 -16.49 -6.97
CA ASP A 64 -9.31 -15.34 -7.75
C ASP A 64 -10.70 -15.61 -8.36
N ARG A 65 -11.72 -14.97 -7.80
CA ARG A 65 -13.11 -15.22 -8.22
C ARG A 65 -13.43 -14.60 -9.58
N GLU A 66 -12.73 -13.56 -10.00
CA GLU A 66 -12.96 -12.92 -11.30
C GLU A 66 -12.29 -13.71 -12.42
N ALA A 67 -11.11 -14.27 -12.17
CA ALA A 67 -10.37 -15.09 -13.14
C ALA A 67 -10.68 -16.59 -13.03
N GLU A 68 -11.51 -17.01 -12.07
CA GLU A 68 -11.89 -18.42 -11.80
C GLU A 68 -10.66 -19.35 -11.65
N LYS A 69 -9.57 -18.84 -11.08
CA LYS A 69 -8.31 -19.57 -10.88
C LYS A 69 -7.75 -19.35 -9.49
N TRP A 70 -6.81 -20.22 -9.11
CA TRP A 70 -5.97 -19.98 -7.93
C TRP A 70 -4.78 -19.12 -8.34
N ASP A 71 -4.57 -18.01 -7.61
CA ASP A 71 -3.48 -17.10 -7.85
C ASP A 71 -2.53 -17.02 -6.67
N LYS A 72 -1.25 -16.78 -6.94
CA LYS A 72 -0.23 -16.68 -5.90
C LYS A 72 -0.28 -15.31 -5.23
N THR A 73 -0.05 -15.27 -3.92
CA THR A 73 0.18 -14.04 -3.16
C THR A 73 1.21 -14.32 -2.08
N HIS A 74 1.99 -13.31 -1.71
CA HIS A 74 2.97 -13.44 -0.63
C HIS A 74 2.88 -12.26 0.35
N PRO A 75 1.84 -12.22 1.21
CA PRO A 75 1.58 -11.08 2.10
C PRO A 75 2.73 -10.77 3.04
N LEU A 76 3.45 -11.79 3.51
CA LEU A 76 4.60 -11.59 4.40
C LEU A 76 5.74 -10.85 3.72
N GLU A 77 6.04 -11.16 2.45
CA GLU A 77 7.06 -10.46 1.69
C GLU A 77 6.66 -9.00 1.42
N GLN A 78 5.38 -8.75 1.11
CA GLN A 78 4.86 -7.39 0.99
C GLN A 78 5.01 -6.60 2.30
N ILE A 79 4.76 -7.24 3.46
CA ILE A 79 4.96 -6.62 4.78
C ILE A 79 6.45 -6.35 5.03
N ARG A 80 7.34 -7.31 4.75
CA ARG A 80 8.80 -7.15 4.88
C ARG A 80 9.27 -5.93 4.10
N TRP A 81 8.92 -5.90 2.84
CA TRP A 81 9.26 -4.80 1.95
C TRP A 81 8.77 -3.45 2.51
N THR A 82 7.52 -3.40 2.96
CA THR A 82 6.92 -2.18 3.52
C THR A 82 7.65 -1.71 4.78
N VAL A 83 8.01 -2.62 5.68
CA VAL A 83 8.74 -2.30 6.92
C VAL A 83 10.13 -1.75 6.59
N GLU A 84 10.85 -2.41 5.68
CA GLU A 84 12.19 -1.99 5.27
C GLU A 84 12.15 -0.63 4.56
N LYS A 85 11.24 -0.45 3.60
CA LYS A 85 11.06 0.84 2.90
C LYS A 85 10.71 1.97 3.87
N ASN A 86 9.80 1.72 4.82
CA ASN A 86 9.43 2.72 5.82
C ASN A 86 10.63 3.13 6.71
N LYS A 87 11.49 2.17 7.09
CA LYS A 87 12.72 2.43 7.83
C LYS A 87 13.68 3.29 7.02
N ASN A 88 13.88 2.97 5.74
CA ASN A 88 14.78 3.69 4.84
C ASN A 88 14.29 5.11 4.52
N CYS A 89 12.98 5.36 4.63
CA CYS A 89 12.34 6.67 4.46
C CYS A 89 12.07 7.40 5.79
N ASN A 90 12.88 7.20 6.81
CA ASN A 90 12.75 7.85 8.14
C ASN A 90 11.32 7.76 8.72
N THR A 91 10.62 6.64 8.51
CA THR A 91 9.24 6.38 8.92
C THR A 91 8.16 7.21 8.20
N HIS A 92 8.51 7.94 7.15
CA HIS A 92 7.54 8.76 6.39
C HIS A 92 6.76 7.97 5.34
N TYR A 93 7.28 6.82 4.86
CA TYR A 93 6.69 6.03 3.78
C TYR A 93 5.21 5.69 4.03
N ILE A 94 4.87 5.15 5.21
CA ILE A 94 3.48 4.78 5.54
C ILE A 94 2.55 6.00 5.54
N ASN A 95 3.03 7.18 5.94
CA ASN A 95 2.23 8.40 5.93
C ASN A 95 1.99 8.89 4.50
N VAL A 96 2.98 8.78 3.61
CA VAL A 96 2.78 9.06 2.17
C VAL A 96 1.78 8.09 1.55
N VAL A 97 1.89 6.79 1.86
CA VAL A 97 0.89 5.78 1.43
C VAL A 97 -0.51 6.18 1.87
N LYS A 98 -0.70 6.62 3.11
CA LYS A 98 -2.01 7.07 3.63
C LYS A 98 -2.52 8.31 2.90
N ALA A 99 -1.64 9.30 2.66
CA ALA A 99 -1.99 10.53 1.95
C ALA A 99 -2.44 10.22 0.50
N LEU A 100 -1.70 9.40 -0.22
CA LEU A 100 -2.04 8.98 -1.60
C LEU A 100 -3.34 8.15 -1.65
N LYS A 101 -3.56 7.27 -0.65
CA LYS A 101 -4.83 6.52 -0.54
C LYS A 101 -6.02 7.43 -0.26
N TRP A 102 -5.82 8.46 0.57
CA TRP A 102 -6.83 9.47 0.83
C TRP A 102 -7.12 10.29 -0.42
N TRP A 103 -6.09 10.84 -1.06
CA TRP A 103 -6.19 11.56 -2.33
C TRP A 103 -6.97 10.74 -3.37
N ARG A 104 -6.56 9.50 -3.62
CA ARG A 104 -7.25 8.61 -4.57
C ARG A 104 -8.73 8.44 -4.22
N LYS A 105 -9.06 8.29 -2.94
CA LYS A 105 -10.45 8.10 -2.48
C LYS A 105 -11.29 9.37 -2.66
N THR A 106 -10.70 10.54 -2.51
CA THR A 106 -11.40 11.82 -2.65
C THR A 106 -11.57 12.23 -4.11
N GLN A 107 -10.55 12.04 -4.93
CA GLN A 107 -10.58 12.40 -6.34
C GLN A 107 -11.36 11.37 -7.20
N TYR A 108 -11.34 10.10 -6.80
CA TYR A 108 -11.97 9.00 -7.53
C TYR A 108 -12.85 8.13 -6.65
N PRO A 109 -13.95 8.65 -6.10
CA PRO A 109 -14.82 7.87 -5.21
C PRO A 109 -15.44 6.67 -5.92
N ASP A 110 -15.78 6.81 -7.21
CA ASP A 110 -16.51 5.82 -8.00
C ASP A 110 -15.62 4.92 -8.89
N MET A 111 -14.33 5.25 -9.03
CA MET A 111 -13.42 4.46 -9.86
C MET A 111 -13.03 3.14 -9.19
N LYS A 112 -13.21 2.04 -9.90
CA LYS A 112 -12.76 0.72 -9.48
C LYS A 112 -11.22 0.61 -9.49
N HIS A 113 -10.57 1.20 -10.49
CA HIS A 113 -9.13 1.16 -10.72
C HIS A 113 -8.53 2.56 -10.95
N PRO A 114 -7.22 2.80 -10.64
CA PRO A 114 -6.37 1.87 -9.90
C PRO A 114 -6.80 1.74 -8.44
N LYS A 115 -6.62 0.54 -7.88
CA LYS A 115 -6.71 0.35 -6.42
C LYS A 115 -5.55 1.06 -5.73
N SER A 116 -5.62 1.21 -4.42
CA SER A 116 -4.59 1.94 -3.66
C SER A 116 -3.24 1.23 -3.56
N TYR A 117 -3.18 -0.10 -3.70
CA TYR A 117 -1.93 -0.85 -3.63
C TYR A 117 -0.93 -0.50 -4.75
N PRO A 118 -1.34 -0.38 -6.03
CA PRO A 118 -0.44 0.09 -7.08
C PRO A 118 0.22 1.43 -6.79
N LEU A 119 -0.45 2.38 -6.13
CA LEU A 119 0.12 3.69 -5.80
C LEU A 119 1.37 3.60 -4.92
N GLU A 120 1.45 2.57 -4.09
CA GLU A 120 2.60 2.34 -3.21
C GLU A 120 3.89 2.05 -3.98
N HIS A 121 3.79 1.55 -5.22
CA HIS A 121 4.93 1.17 -6.07
C HIS A 121 5.65 2.39 -6.65
N PHE A 122 4.97 3.53 -6.76
CA PHE A 122 5.55 4.76 -7.28
C PHE A 122 6.34 5.57 -6.25
N ILE A 123 6.22 5.24 -4.95
CA ILE A 123 6.88 5.98 -3.88
C ILE A 123 8.39 5.66 -3.88
N GLY A 124 9.19 6.66 -4.22
CA GLY A 124 10.65 6.61 -4.20
C GLY A 124 11.25 6.78 -2.79
N ASP A 125 12.46 7.31 -2.74
CA ASP A 125 13.11 7.73 -1.49
C ASP A 125 12.63 9.12 -1.13
N ILE A 126 12.27 9.31 0.14
CA ILE A 126 11.58 10.51 0.63
C ILE A 126 12.17 10.94 1.98
N LYS A 127 12.16 12.25 2.24
CA LYS A 127 12.66 12.84 3.49
C LYS A 127 11.55 13.40 4.36
N SER A 128 10.40 13.72 3.78
CA SER A 128 9.21 14.19 4.49
C SER A 128 7.93 13.69 3.83
N VAL A 129 6.78 13.83 4.50
CA VAL A 129 5.50 13.38 3.93
C VAL A 129 5.09 14.25 2.74
N ALA A 130 5.21 15.58 2.87
CA ALA A 130 4.85 16.51 1.81
C ALA A 130 5.72 16.29 0.56
N GLU A 131 7.06 16.23 0.73
CA GLU A 131 8.01 15.89 -0.33
C GLU A 131 7.64 14.55 -0.99
N GLY A 132 7.31 13.54 -0.17
CA GLY A 132 6.96 12.22 -0.67
C GLY A 132 5.73 12.20 -1.55
N VAL A 133 4.69 12.98 -1.22
CA VAL A 133 3.49 13.12 -2.07
C VAL A 133 3.86 13.79 -3.39
N VAL A 134 4.56 14.94 -3.34
CA VAL A 134 4.98 15.67 -4.54
C VAL A 134 5.83 14.80 -5.46
N LEU A 135 6.92 14.24 -4.94
CA LEU A 135 7.84 13.44 -5.74
C LEU A 135 7.18 12.18 -6.33
N THR A 136 6.21 11.59 -5.61
CA THR A 136 5.49 10.42 -6.14
C THR A 136 4.62 10.80 -7.32
N LEU A 137 3.84 11.88 -7.22
CA LEU A 137 2.99 12.37 -8.31
C LEU A 137 3.84 12.80 -9.52
N GLU A 138 4.90 13.56 -9.30
CA GLU A 138 5.84 13.97 -10.37
C GLU A 138 6.57 12.80 -11.03
N ASN A 139 6.92 11.77 -10.26
CA ASN A 139 7.52 10.55 -10.79
C ASN A 139 6.55 9.83 -11.73
N ILE A 140 5.26 9.74 -11.36
CA ILE A 140 4.25 9.16 -12.25
C ILE A 140 4.18 9.98 -13.56
N VAL A 141 4.08 11.30 -13.47
CA VAL A 141 3.99 12.19 -14.63
C VAL A 141 5.21 12.05 -15.55
N SER A 142 6.41 11.98 -14.99
CA SER A 142 7.66 11.99 -15.77
C SER A 142 8.05 10.63 -16.34
N GLN A 143 7.77 9.54 -15.64
CA GLN A 143 8.28 8.20 -15.98
C GLN A 143 7.21 7.25 -16.52
N TYR A 144 5.93 7.51 -16.24
CA TYR A 144 4.85 6.56 -16.48
C TYR A 144 3.72 7.16 -17.31
N THR A 145 4.06 7.79 -18.43
CA THR A 145 3.08 8.36 -19.39
C THR A 145 2.17 7.30 -20.02
N ASN A 146 2.63 6.06 -20.08
CA ASN A 146 1.86 4.91 -20.51
C ASN A 146 1.74 3.91 -19.36
N LYS A 147 0.70 3.09 -19.38
CA LYS A 147 0.47 2.06 -18.37
C LYS A 147 1.69 1.15 -18.23
N PRO A 148 2.37 1.15 -17.06
CA PRO A 148 3.54 0.32 -16.84
C PRO A 148 3.14 -1.11 -16.46
N PHE A 149 4.06 -2.06 -16.64
CA PHE A 149 4.08 -3.29 -15.86
C PHE A 149 4.65 -2.97 -14.48
N LEU A 150 3.87 -3.22 -13.42
CA LEU A 150 4.32 -3.05 -12.03
C LEU A 150 4.37 -4.42 -11.35
N ALA A 151 5.58 -4.94 -11.16
CA ALA A 151 5.78 -6.21 -10.48
C ALA A 151 5.25 -6.17 -9.05
N ASP A 152 4.45 -7.18 -8.66
CA ASP A 152 4.03 -7.35 -7.28
C ASP A 152 5.23 -7.65 -6.38
N ARG A 153 5.28 -7.05 -5.20
CA ARG A 153 6.40 -7.17 -4.26
C ARG A 153 6.54 -8.56 -3.65
N GLY A 154 5.45 -9.31 -3.60
CA GLY A 154 5.44 -10.67 -3.07
C GLY A 154 5.54 -11.75 -4.14
N VAL A 155 5.10 -11.45 -5.37
CA VAL A 155 5.10 -12.37 -6.52
C VAL A 155 5.48 -11.57 -7.77
N PRO A 156 6.79 -11.37 -8.04
CA PRO A 156 7.26 -10.42 -9.05
C PRO A 156 6.78 -10.68 -10.48
N GLU A 157 6.33 -11.89 -10.79
CA GLU A 157 5.73 -12.25 -12.07
C GLU A 157 4.31 -11.68 -12.27
N HIS A 158 3.67 -11.20 -11.19
CA HIS A 158 2.33 -10.61 -11.25
C HIS A 158 2.43 -9.10 -11.48
N ASP A 159 1.60 -8.62 -12.40
CA ASP A 159 1.42 -7.19 -12.64
C ASP A 159 0.28 -6.65 -11.76
N VAL A 160 0.60 -5.73 -10.86
CA VAL A 160 -0.42 -5.10 -9.99
C VAL A 160 -1.37 -4.19 -10.77
N PHE A 161 -1.02 -3.83 -12.02
CA PHE A 161 -1.86 -3.08 -12.95
C PHE A 161 -2.58 -3.95 -14.00
N ALA A 162 -2.49 -5.27 -13.93
CA ALA A 162 -3.10 -6.16 -14.92
C ALA A 162 -4.61 -5.90 -15.15
N ARG A 163 -5.31 -5.39 -14.14
CA ARG A 163 -6.78 -5.19 -14.19
C ARG A 163 -7.23 -3.79 -14.60
N ILE A 164 -6.33 -2.84 -14.72
CA ILE A 164 -6.67 -1.50 -15.21
C ILE A 164 -6.64 -1.51 -16.74
N THR A 165 -7.64 -0.96 -17.39
CA THR A 165 -7.63 -0.76 -18.84
C THR A 165 -6.73 0.41 -19.21
N ASP A 166 -6.37 0.53 -20.49
CA ASP A 166 -5.57 1.67 -20.96
C ASP A 166 -6.34 2.98 -20.86
N GLU A 167 -7.66 2.95 -21.02
CA GLU A 167 -8.55 4.12 -20.84
C GLU A 167 -8.59 4.53 -19.37
N GLU A 168 -8.84 3.59 -18.44
CA GLU A 168 -8.81 3.87 -17.00
C GLU A 168 -7.43 4.40 -16.55
N TYR A 169 -6.35 3.93 -17.18
CA TYR A 169 -5.01 4.43 -16.89
C TYR A 169 -4.81 5.85 -17.41
N SER A 170 -5.31 6.17 -18.60
CA SER A 170 -5.27 7.53 -19.15
C SER A 170 -5.99 8.53 -18.24
N ASP A 171 -7.20 8.20 -17.80
CA ASP A 171 -7.97 9.04 -16.88
C ASP A 171 -7.25 9.25 -15.54
N PHE A 172 -6.67 8.16 -15.01
CA PHE A 172 -5.84 8.22 -13.81
C PHE A 172 -4.62 9.12 -14.01
N TYR A 173 -3.90 8.98 -15.14
CA TYR A 173 -2.72 9.77 -15.46
C TYR A 173 -3.03 11.26 -15.56
N ASP A 174 -4.11 11.62 -16.23
CA ASP A 174 -4.53 13.03 -16.38
C ASP A 174 -4.80 13.67 -15.01
N THR A 175 -5.48 12.96 -14.11
CA THR A 175 -5.69 13.46 -12.75
C THR A 175 -4.39 13.54 -11.94
N VAL A 176 -3.47 12.60 -12.12
CA VAL A 176 -2.14 12.68 -11.50
C VAL A 176 -1.40 13.92 -12.00
N CYS A 177 -1.51 14.27 -13.28
CA CYS A 177 -0.89 15.47 -13.85
C CYS A 177 -1.39 16.75 -13.16
N ASP A 178 -2.69 16.87 -12.93
CA ASP A 178 -3.25 18.04 -12.24
C ASP A 178 -2.91 18.04 -10.75
N ALA A 179 -2.98 16.87 -10.09
CA ALA A 179 -2.58 16.73 -8.71
C ALA A 179 -1.10 17.08 -8.47
N ALA A 180 -0.21 16.70 -9.39
CA ALA A 180 1.22 17.01 -9.30
C ALA A 180 1.48 18.52 -9.32
N LYS A 181 0.77 19.26 -10.16
CA LYS A 181 0.86 20.74 -10.21
C LYS A 181 0.43 21.37 -8.89
N ILE A 182 -0.76 20.98 -8.40
CA ILE A 182 -1.31 21.50 -7.13
C ILE A 182 -0.36 21.16 -5.96
N ALA A 183 0.12 19.91 -5.90
CA ALA A 183 1.03 19.46 -4.84
C ALA A 183 2.36 20.22 -4.87
N ARG A 184 2.93 20.47 -6.04
CA ARG A 184 4.15 21.27 -6.22
C ARG A 184 3.95 22.71 -5.79
N GLU A 185 2.88 23.35 -6.24
CA GLU A 185 2.56 24.72 -5.84
C GLU A 185 2.31 24.84 -4.33
N ALA A 186 1.66 23.84 -3.71
CA ALA A 186 1.45 23.82 -2.26
C ALA A 186 2.77 23.65 -1.50
N PHE A 187 3.67 22.81 -2.02
CA PHE A 187 4.96 22.52 -1.39
C PHE A 187 5.93 23.71 -1.47
N ASP A 188 5.95 24.41 -2.60
CA ASP A 188 6.85 25.55 -2.85
C ASP A 188 6.31 26.87 -2.29
N CYS A 189 5.06 26.91 -1.80
CA CYS A 189 4.45 28.10 -1.26
C CYS A 189 5.06 28.48 0.11
N GLU A 190 5.65 29.66 0.21
CA GLU A 190 6.28 30.18 1.44
C GLU A 190 5.24 30.58 2.50
N GLU A 191 4.09 31.10 2.07
CA GLU A 191 3.02 31.51 2.98
C GLU A 191 2.24 30.29 3.49
N LEU A 192 2.32 30.03 4.80
CA LEU A 192 1.74 28.84 5.42
C LEU A 192 0.25 28.69 5.16
N TYR A 193 -0.51 29.79 5.25
CA TYR A 193 -1.95 29.74 5.03
C TYR A 193 -2.29 29.32 3.58
N ASP A 194 -1.63 29.93 2.62
CA ASP A 194 -1.84 29.65 1.20
C ASP A 194 -1.39 28.22 0.83
N SER A 195 -0.26 27.79 1.39
CA SER A 195 0.20 26.40 1.26
C SER A 195 -0.85 25.39 1.78
N VAL A 196 -1.40 25.64 2.98
CA VAL A 196 -2.46 24.78 3.55
C VAL A 196 -3.73 24.79 2.71
N CYS A 197 -4.11 25.94 2.14
CA CYS A 197 -5.26 26.03 1.23
C CYS A 197 -5.04 25.14 -0.01
N LYS A 198 -3.87 25.23 -0.65
CA LYS A 198 -3.53 24.40 -1.81
C LYS A 198 -3.48 22.90 -1.48
N TRP A 199 -2.93 22.52 -0.31
CA TRP A 199 -2.96 21.11 0.14
C TRP A 199 -4.38 20.57 0.36
N ARG A 200 -5.36 21.45 0.62
CA ARG A 200 -6.78 21.04 0.75
C ARG A 200 -7.48 20.87 -0.60
N GLU A 201 -6.96 21.47 -1.65
CA GLU A 201 -7.46 21.29 -3.02
C GLU A 201 -7.05 19.93 -3.59
N LEU A 202 -5.92 19.39 -3.13
CA LEU A 202 -5.43 18.07 -3.47
C LEU A 202 -6.27 16.96 -2.83
#